data_06f6eb50f9a3b9d1ec67256bb477e5b7
#
_entry.id   06f6eb50f9a3b9d1ec67256bb477e5b7
#
_cell.length_a   1.000
_cell.length_b   1.000
_cell.length_c   1.000
_cell.angle_alpha   90.00
_cell.angle_beta   90.00
_cell.angle_gamma   90.00
#
_symmetry.space_group_name_H-M   'P 1'
#
loop_
_entity.id
_entity.type
_entity.pdbx_description
1 polymer ?
#
loop_
_entity_poly.entity_id
_entity_poly.type
_entity_poly.pdbx_seq_one_letter_code
_entity_poly.pdbx_strand_id
1 'polypeptide(L)'
;YANGIDVSFNLMGETFPIGLSFSAPDFAGGTGSPNMGAVFAAIGDARFKAFVTPFSDDLNMKVTSDELQKRWEPLLQNDGYVFTYCNKTIQDAVTYGNNLNSQCVSVINTAVIPTASYFFIATVAAQCSASANLDPAMPLKDLELIGVLPPPKYSQYKFSERSLLLNAGISTYKC
;
A
#
# COMPACT_ATOMS: atom_id res chain seq x y z
N TYR A 1 11.26 6.53 -4.62
CA TYR A 1 10.17 7.49 -4.82
C TYR A 1 10.03 8.37 -3.60
N ALA A 2 10.51 9.58 -3.65
CA ALA A 2 10.14 10.62 -2.71
C ALA A 2 8.88 11.34 -3.20
N ASN A 3 7.84 10.60 -3.53
CA ASN A 3 6.56 11.21 -3.87
C ASN A 3 5.92 11.71 -2.57
N GLY A 4 6.03 13.02 -2.35
CA GLY A 4 5.24 13.74 -1.38
C GLY A 4 5.80 13.83 0.03
N ILE A 5 7.09 13.62 0.24
CA ILE A 5 7.72 14.08 1.47
C ILE A 5 8.25 15.49 1.21
N ASP A 6 7.39 16.45 1.45
CA ASP A 6 7.80 17.86 1.52
C ASP A 6 8.26 18.14 2.95
N VAL A 7 9.54 18.28 3.15
CA VAL A 7 10.13 18.63 4.46
C VAL A 7 10.31 20.13 4.49
N SER A 8 9.34 20.84 5.05
CA SER A 8 9.48 22.26 5.31
C SER A 8 9.99 22.50 6.72
N PHE A 9 11.08 23.24 6.84
CA PHE A 9 11.57 23.75 8.12
C PHE A 9 11.08 25.19 8.29
N ASN A 10 10.23 25.40 9.26
CA ASN A 10 9.76 26.73 9.62
C ASN A 10 10.35 27.13 10.96
N LEU A 11 11.23 28.12 10.95
CA LEU A 11 11.72 28.78 12.17
C LEU A 11 10.63 29.72 12.66
N MET A 12 9.99 29.38 13.76
CA MET A 12 8.95 30.16 14.40
C MET A 12 9.50 31.49 14.94
N GLY A 13 9.71 32.44 14.04
CA GLY A 13 10.05 33.83 14.38
C GLY A 13 11.51 34.13 14.78
N GLU A 14 12.41 33.16 14.69
CA GLU A 14 13.83 33.35 14.97
C GLU A 14 14.68 33.31 13.70
N THR A 15 15.72 34.15 13.65
CA THR A 15 16.72 34.10 12.58
C THR A 15 17.74 33.01 12.87
N PHE A 16 18.28 32.39 11.82
CA PHE A 16 19.35 31.41 12.00
C PHE A 16 20.53 32.02 12.77
N PRO A 17 21.12 31.29 13.71
CA PRO A 17 22.36 31.72 14.39
C PRO A 17 23.46 32.00 13.35
N ILE A 18 24.25 33.04 13.61
CA ILE A 18 25.38 33.38 12.74
C ILE A 18 26.33 32.19 12.67
N GLY A 19 26.64 31.75 11.43
CA GLY A 19 27.50 30.60 11.17
C GLY A 19 26.78 29.27 10.96
N LEU A 20 25.46 29.21 11.09
CA LEU A 20 24.66 28.05 10.70
C LEU A 20 24.11 28.24 9.28
N SER A 21 24.50 27.39 8.35
CA SER A 21 23.88 27.29 7.03
C SER A 21 23.12 25.97 6.94
N PHE A 22 21.89 26.03 6.50
CA PHE A 22 21.06 24.86 6.24
C PHE A 22 20.89 24.70 4.73
N SER A 23 21.20 23.55 4.22
CA SER A 23 20.93 23.18 2.83
C SER A 23 20.04 21.94 2.83
N ALA A 24 18.84 22.06 2.28
CA ALA A 24 17.97 20.94 2.01
C ALA A 24 17.95 20.69 0.50
N PRO A 25 18.87 19.88 -0.04
CA PRO A 25 18.83 19.53 -1.46
C PRO A 25 17.56 18.72 -1.75
N ASP A 26 16.91 19.04 -2.86
CA ASP A 26 15.78 18.24 -3.34
C ASP A 26 16.22 16.81 -3.60
N PHE A 27 15.32 15.87 -3.32
CA PHE A 27 15.55 14.48 -3.67
C PHE A 27 15.58 14.36 -5.19
N ALA A 28 16.72 14.04 -5.74
CA ALA A 28 16.93 13.91 -7.18
C ALA A 28 17.49 12.52 -7.55
N GLY A 29 17.24 12.10 -8.78
CA GLY A 29 17.83 10.89 -9.36
C GLY A 29 17.09 9.58 -9.09
N GLY A 30 15.95 9.59 -8.39
CA GLY A 30 15.09 8.42 -8.28
C GLY A 30 14.30 8.21 -9.58
N THR A 31 14.60 7.16 -10.33
CA THR A 31 13.86 6.81 -11.55
C THR A 31 13.36 5.38 -11.50
N GLY A 32 12.09 5.18 -11.93
CA GLY A 32 11.51 3.86 -12.10
C GLY A 32 11.04 3.21 -10.79
N SER A 33 10.32 2.11 -10.93
CA SER A 33 9.88 1.25 -9.82
C SER A 33 10.93 0.18 -9.52
N PRO A 34 11.05 -0.29 -8.27
CA PRO A 34 11.94 -1.39 -7.94
C PRO A 34 11.52 -2.68 -8.68
N ASN A 35 12.47 -3.56 -8.96
CA ASN A 35 12.18 -4.84 -9.60
C ASN A 35 11.75 -5.88 -8.54
N MET A 36 10.46 -6.19 -8.47
CA MET A 36 9.92 -7.18 -7.53
C MET A 36 10.41 -8.61 -7.83
N GLY A 37 10.75 -8.92 -9.07
CA GLY A 37 11.34 -10.21 -9.42
C GLY A 37 12.69 -10.46 -8.72
N ALA A 38 13.51 -9.43 -8.59
CA ALA A 38 14.76 -9.52 -7.84
C ALA A 38 14.53 -9.74 -6.33
N VAL A 39 13.48 -9.14 -5.77
CA VAL A 39 13.09 -9.35 -4.37
C VAL A 39 12.69 -10.80 -4.14
N PHE A 40 11.85 -11.38 -4.98
CA PHE A 40 11.45 -12.78 -4.86
C PHE A 40 12.60 -13.76 -5.08
N ALA A 41 13.54 -13.44 -5.99
CA ALA A 41 14.75 -14.22 -6.16
C ALA A 41 15.63 -14.23 -4.90
N ALA A 42 15.70 -13.10 -4.19
CA ALA A 42 16.43 -13.01 -2.91
C ALA A 42 15.72 -13.72 -1.75
N ILE A 43 14.38 -13.74 -1.74
CA ILE A 43 13.56 -14.46 -0.74
C ILE A 43 13.71 -15.98 -0.91
N GLY A 44 13.88 -16.46 -2.13
CA GLY A 44 13.98 -17.88 -2.41
C GLY A 44 12.76 -18.68 -1.93
N ASP A 45 12.99 -19.79 -1.29
CA ASP A 45 11.93 -20.71 -0.80
C ASP A 45 11.40 -20.36 0.60
N ALA A 46 11.82 -19.23 1.16
CA ALA A 46 11.33 -18.79 2.48
C ALA A 46 9.82 -18.57 2.46
N ARG A 47 9.16 -19.03 3.53
CA ARG A 47 7.70 -18.93 3.66
C ARG A 47 7.30 -17.67 4.39
N PHE A 48 6.50 -16.84 3.72
CA PHE A 48 5.87 -15.66 4.29
C PHE A 48 4.39 -15.67 3.96
N LYS A 49 3.53 -15.58 4.97
CA LYS A 49 2.07 -15.55 4.79
C LYS A 49 1.57 -14.21 4.27
N ALA A 50 2.23 -13.13 4.66
CA ALA A 50 1.86 -11.78 4.25
C ALA A 50 3.07 -11.01 3.74
N PHE A 51 2.93 -10.42 2.58
CA PHE A 51 3.86 -9.48 1.99
C PHE A 51 3.24 -8.09 2.01
N VAL A 52 4.06 -7.08 2.22
CA VAL A 52 3.63 -5.68 2.20
C VAL A 52 4.48 -4.93 1.22
N THR A 53 3.86 -4.24 0.29
CA THR A 53 4.56 -3.38 -0.66
C THR A 53 3.81 -2.05 -0.85
N PRO A 54 4.51 -0.92 -0.77
CA PRO A 54 3.92 0.37 -1.09
C PRO A 54 3.85 0.65 -2.60
N PHE A 55 4.40 -0.23 -3.42
CA PHE A 55 4.42 -0.09 -4.86
C PHE A 55 3.20 -0.74 -5.49
N SER A 56 2.53 -0.04 -6.39
CA SER A 56 1.29 -0.48 -7.04
C SER A 56 1.33 -0.33 -8.55
N ASP A 57 2.52 -0.35 -9.15
CA ASP A 57 2.67 -0.33 -10.58
C ASP A 57 2.28 -1.68 -11.21
N ASP A 58 1.62 -1.63 -12.35
CA ASP A 58 0.99 -2.78 -12.99
C ASP A 58 1.97 -3.93 -13.26
N LEU A 59 3.19 -3.58 -13.71
CA LEU A 59 4.22 -4.58 -14.04
C LEU A 59 4.67 -5.37 -12.82
N ASN A 60 5.03 -4.67 -11.74
CA ASN A 60 5.48 -5.32 -10.51
C ASN A 60 4.36 -6.09 -9.81
N MET A 61 3.13 -5.59 -9.85
CA MET A 61 1.99 -6.31 -9.28
C MET A 61 1.67 -7.57 -10.06
N LYS A 62 1.79 -7.55 -11.39
CA LYS A 62 1.64 -8.76 -12.19
C LYS A 62 2.72 -9.79 -11.88
N VAL A 63 3.99 -9.39 -11.85
CA VAL A 63 5.11 -10.28 -11.46
C VAL A 63 4.88 -10.86 -10.06
N THR A 64 4.42 -10.04 -9.10
CA THR A 64 4.11 -10.49 -7.74
C THR A 64 2.96 -11.49 -7.72
N SER A 65 1.89 -11.21 -8.45
CA SER A 65 0.74 -12.11 -8.56
C SER A 65 1.13 -13.46 -9.16
N ASP A 66 1.87 -13.45 -10.27
CA ASP A 66 2.32 -14.65 -10.96
C ASP A 66 3.23 -15.50 -10.07
N GLU A 67 4.15 -14.87 -9.34
CA GLU A 67 5.03 -15.58 -8.39
C GLU A 67 4.27 -16.17 -7.21
N LEU A 68 3.31 -15.45 -6.63
CA LEU A 68 2.48 -15.97 -5.54
C LEU A 68 1.58 -17.11 -5.98
N GLN A 69 1.01 -17.06 -7.18
CA GLN A 69 0.24 -18.16 -7.76
C GLN A 69 1.11 -19.39 -7.97
N LYS A 70 2.33 -19.22 -8.48
CA LYS A 70 3.31 -20.30 -8.64
C LYS A 70 3.68 -20.94 -7.30
N ARG A 71 3.91 -20.12 -6.27
CA ARG A 71 4.20 -20.61 -4.90
C ARG A 71 3.04 -21.40 -4.30
N TRP A 72 1.82 -21.12 -4.70
CA TRP A 72 0.62 -21.82 -4.22
C TRP A 72 0.38 -23.15 -4.96
N GLU A 73 1.14 -23.46 -5.98
CA GLU A 73 1.03 -24.76 -6.67
C GLU A 73 1.22 -25.94 -5.69
N PRO A 74 0.55 -27.09 -5.98
CA PRO A 74 0.54 -28.26 -5.08
C PRO A 74 1.93 -28.80 -4.71
N LEU A 75 2.93 -28.58 -5.56
CA LEU A 75 4.30 -29.03 -5.30
C LEU A 75 5.05 -28.13 -4.33
N LEU A 76 4.79 -26.83 -4.35
CA LEU A 76 5.47 -25.84 -3.52
C LEU A 76 4.73 -25.59 -2.19
N GLN A 77 3.40 -25.55 -2.24
CA GLN A 77 2.51 -25.33 -1.09
C GLN A 77 2.96 -24.19 -0.17
N ASN A 78 3.47 -23.12 -0.77
CA ASN A 78 4.00 -21.95 -0.10
C ASN A 78 3.07 -20.75 -0.35
N ASP A 79 1.90 -20.81 0.26
CA ASP A 79 0.88 -19.79 0.14
C ASP A 79 1.34 -18.46 0.75
N GLY A 80 0.99 -17.38 0.09
CA GLY A 80 1.26 -16.02 0.54
C GLY A 80 0.25 -15.02 -0.03
N TYR A 81 0.12 -13.90 0.63
CA TYR A 81 -0.79 -12.84 0.27
C TYR A 81 -0.08 -11.49 0.29
N VAL A 82 -0.31 -10.64 -0.69
CA VAL A 82 0.31 -9.32 -0.73
C VAL A 82 -0.71 -8.22 -0.49
N PHE A 83 -0.34 -7.28 0.36
CA PHE A 83 -1.08 -6.04 0.60
C PHE A 83 -0.36 -4.89 -0.08
N THR A 84 -1.08 -4.15 -0.88
CA THR A 84 -0.56 -2.96 -1.56
C THR A 84 -1.51 -1.78 -1.46
N TYR A 85 -0.95 -0.59 -1.56
CA TYR A 85 -1.66 0.67 -1.51
C TYR A 85 -1.60 1.36 -2.87
N CYS A 86 -2.70 1.92 -3.30
CA CYS A 86 -2.71 2.84 -4.43
C CYS A 86 -3.46 4.13 -4.09
N ASN A 87 -3.02 5.22 -4.71
CA ASN A 87 -3.69 6.51 -4.64
C ASN A 87 -4.03 6.95 -6.06
N LYS A 88 -5.06 6.32 -6.59
CA LYS A 88 -5.54 6.56 -7.95
C LYS A 88 -6.91 7.23 -7.89
N THR A 89 -7.30 7.90 -8.98
CA THR A 89 -8.69 8.33 -9.14
C THR A 89 -9.62 7.12 -9.10
N ILE A 90 -10.88 7.31 -8.80
CA ILE A 90 -11.85 6.19 -8.71
C ILE A 90 -11.88 5.40 -10.02
N GLN A 91 -11.90 6.12 -11.16
CA GLN A 91 -11.94 5.50 -12.49
C GLN A 91 -10.68 4.68 -12.79
N ASP A 92 -9.51 5.24 -12.49
CA ASP A 92 -8.23 4.54 -12.70
C ASP A 92 -8.07 3.36 -11.75
N ALA A 93 -8.55 3.48 -10.51
CA ALA A 93 -8.53 2.39 -9.54
C ALA A 93 -9.44 1.23 -9.98
N VAL A 94 -10.64 1.52 -10.48
CA VAL A 94 -11.54 0.50 -11.03
C VAL A 94 -10.91 -0.21 -12.24
N THR A 95 -10.30 0.53 -13.14
CA THR A 95 -9.59 -0.05 -14.29
C THR A 95 -8.41 -0.92 -13.82
N TYR A 96 -7.65 -0.44 -12.85
CA TYR A 96 -6.54 -1.16 -12.25
C TYR A 96 -6.98 -2.46 -11.58
N GLY A 97 -8.04 -2.44 -10.78
CA GLY A 97 -8.59 -3.63 -10.13
C GLY A 97 -9.06 -4.68 -11.12
N ASN A 98 -9.79 -4.26 -12.16
CA ASN A 98 -10.26 -5.15 -13.21
C ASN A 98 -9.11 -5.79 -14.01
N ASN A 99 -8.03 -5.05 -14.27
CA ASN A 99 -6.87 -5.55 -14.99
C ASN A 99 -6.02 -6.50 -14.15
N LEU A 100 -5.87 -6.21 -12.87
CA LEU A 100 -5.08 -7.04 -11.97
C LEU A 100 -5.77 -8.36 -11.65
N ASN A 101 -7.04 -8.33 -11.29
CA ASN A 101 -7.93 -9.47 -10.99
C ASN A 101 -7.19 -10.69 -10.39
N SER A 102 -6.45 -10.47 -9.31
CA SER A 102 -5.61 -11.48 -8.66
C SER A 102 -6.19 -11.89 -7.32
N GLN A 103 -6.25 -13.20 -7.06
CA GLN A 103 -6.69 -13.76 -5.78
C GLN A 103 -5.65 -13.58 -4.65
N CYS A 104 -4.38 -13.37 -4.99
CA CYS A 104 -3.29 -13.26 -4.02
C CYS A 104 -2.94 -11.81 -3.66
N VAL A 105 -3.60 -10.83 -4.26
CA VAL A 105 -3.28 -9.41 -4.10
C VAL A 105 -4.46 -8.66 -3.52
N SER A 106 -4.26 -8.01 -2.39
CA SER A 106 -5.22 -7.05 -1.83
C SER A 106 -4.74 -5.63 -2.09
N VAL A 107 -5.50 -4.92 -2.89
CA VAL A 107 -5.24 -3.51 -3.19
C VAL A 107 -6.18 -2.64 -2.38
N ILE A 108 -5.62 -1.63 -1.73
CA ILE A 108 -6.41 -0.66 -0.98
C ILE A 108 -6.22 0.71 -1.63
N ASN A 109 -7.32 1.28 -2.10
CA ASN A 109 -7.33 2.65 -2.58
C ASN A 109 -7.93 3.56 -1.53
N THR A 110 -7.22 4.64 -1.21
CA THR A 110 -7.74 5.66 -0.30
C THR A 110 -7.72 7.03 -0.99
N ALA A 111 -8.61 7.89 -0.53
CA ALA A 111 -8.42 9.32 -0.73
C ALA A 111 -7.08 9.78 -0.13
N VAL A 112 -6.70 11.02 -0.36
CA VAL A 112 -5.48 11.59 0.22
C VAL A 112 -5.53 11.45 1.74
N ILE A 113 -4.60 10.68 2.30
CA ILE A 113 -4.44 10.49 3.75
C ILE A 113 -3.16 11.17 4.24
N PRO A 114 -3.17 11.74 5.47
CA PRO A 114 -1.97 12.35 6.04
C PRO A 114 -0.86 11.34 6.39
N THR A 115 -1.24 10.09 6.59
CA THR A 115 -0.32 9.01 6.97
C THR A 115 0.47 8.54 5.74
N ALA A 116 1.78 8.36 5.90
CA ALA A 116 2.63 7.85 4.81
C ALA A 116 2.14 6.47 4.31
N SER A 117 2.15 6.26 3.00
CA SER A 117 1.57 5.08 2.35
C SER A 117 2.15 3.75 2.83
N TYR A 118 3.46 3.70 3.06
CA TYR A 118 4.13 2.50 3.57
C TYR A 118 3.70 2.16 5.01
N PHE A 119 3.47 3.16 5.85
CA PHE A 119 2.98 2.96 7.21
C PHE A 119 1.51 2.52 7.20
N PHE A 120 0.69 3.16 6.37
CA PHE A 120 -0.72 2.81 6.21
C PHE A 120 -0.88 1.35 5.81
N ILE A 121 -0.21 0.92 4.74
CA ILE A 121 -0.38 -0.46 4.25
C ILE A 121 0.22 -1.50 5.20
N ALA A 122 1.30 -1.18 5.90
CA ALA A 122 1.84 -2.04 6.94
C ALA A 122 0.85 -2.25 8.10
N THR A 123 0.18 -1.17 8.54
CA THR A 123 -0.87 -1.24 9.57
C THR A 123 -2.05 -2.09 9.13
N VAL A 124 -2.51 -1.93 7.88
CA VAL A 124 -3.59 -2.76 7.33
C VAL A 124 -3.19 -4.22 7.29
N ALA A 125 -2.01 -4.54 6.77
CA ALA A 125 -1.54 -5.91 6.69
C ALA A 125 -1.38 -6.56 8.08
N ALA A 126 -0.87 -5.81 9.05
CA ALA A 126 -0.74 -6.27 10.44
C ALA A 126 -2.12 -6.58 11.05
N GLN A 127 -3.08 -5.68 10.87
CA GLN A 127 -4.43 -5.84 11.41
C GLN A 127 -5.19 -7.00 10.74
N CYS A 128 -5.08 -7.13 9.41
CA CYS A 128 -5.64 -8.27 8.69
C CYS A 128 -5.01 -9.60 9.13
N SER A 129 -3.69 -9.63 9.27
CA SER A 129 -2.98 -10.84 9.71
C SER A 129 -3.32 -11.21 11.15
N ALA A 130 -3.45 -10.23 12.05
CA ALA A 130 -3.86 -10.46 13.44
C ALA A 130 -5.29 -11.02 13.50
N SER A 131 -6.23 -10.45 12.73
CA SER A 131 -7.60 -10.94 12.66
C SER A 131 -7.68 -12.37 12.11
N ALA A 132 -6.97 -12.66 11.03
CA ALA A 132 -6.92 -14.01 10.44
C ALA A 132 -6.26 -15.06 11.34
N ASN A 133 -5.33 -14.66 12.19
CA ASN A 133 -4.72 -15.57 13.19
C ASN A 133 -5.68 -15.90 14.34
N LEU A 134 -6.57 -14.97 14.70
CA LEU A 134 -7.58 -15.20 15.74
C LEU A 134 -8.71 -16.10 15.23
N ASP A 135 -9.25 -15.77 14.07
CA ASP A 135 -10.31 -16.54 13.42
C ASP A 135 -10.20 -16.43 11.89
N PRO A 136 -9.67 -17.47 11.22
CA PRO A 136 -9.53 -17.46 9.76
C PRO A 136 -10.85 -17.37 8.99
N ALA A 137 -11.98 -17.72 9.62
CA ALA A 137 -13.29 -17.66 9.01
C ALA A 137 -13.95 -16.28 9.14
N MET A 138 -13.40 -15.40 9.94
CA MET A 138 -13.92 -14.06 10.14
C MET A 138 -13.64 -13.17 8.90
N PRO A 139 -14.66 -12.49 8.36
CA PRO A 139 -14.44 -11.61 7.21
C PRO A 139 -13.58 -10.41 7.59
N LEU A 140 -12.63 -10.07 6.74
CA LEU A 140 -11.73 -8.91 6.91
C LEU A 140 -12.45 -7.61 6.52
N LYS A 141 -13.50 -7.28 7.24
CA LYS A 141 -14.28 -6.04 7.06
C LYS A 141 -14.39 -5.29 8.38
N ASP A 142 -14.56 -3.98 8.28
CA ASP A 142 -14.76 -3.08 9.43
C ASP A 142 -13.65 -3.22 10.50
N LEU A 143 -12.42 -3.52 10.07
CA LEU A 143 -11.25 -3.59 10.95
C LEU A 143 -10.81 -2.17 11.33
N GLU A 144 -10.60 -1.96 12.62
CA GLU A 144 -10.09 -0.69 13.14
C GLU A 144 -8.58 -0.58 12.89
N LEU A 145 -8.14 0.49 12.23
CA LEU A 145 -6.74 0.76 11.96
C LEU A 145 -6.17 1.69 13.03
N ILE A 146 -5.36 1.14 13.91
CA ILE A 146 -4.75 1.89 15.02
C ILE A 146 -3.52 2.66 14.51
N GLY A 147 -3.45 3.95 14.85
CA GLY A 147 -2.32 4.81 14.50
C GLY A 147 -2.37 5.41 13.10
N VAL A 148 -3.44 5.19 12.36
CA VAL A 148 -3.66 5.81 11.05
C VAL A 148 -4.54 7.05 11.20
N LEU A 149 -4.10 8.15 10.62
CA LEU A 149 -4.88 9.39 10.58
C LEU A 149 -5.93 9.29 9.47
N PRO A 150 -7.21 9.61 9.77
CA PRO A 150 -8.26 9.57 8.78
C PRO A 150 -8.09 10.64 7.71
N PRO A 151 -8.57 10.39 6.48
CA PRO A 151 -8.61 11.42 5.45
C PRO A 151 -9.53 12.57 5.86
N PRO A 152 -9.24 13.80 5.41
CA PRO A 152 -10.12 14.94 5.63
C PRO A 152 -11.54 14.66 5.13
N LYS A 153 -12.55 15.20 5.80
CA LYS A 153 -13.98 14.94 5.46
C LYS A 153 -14.32 15.20 4.00
N TYR A 154 -13.69 16.20 3.40
CA TYR A 154 -13.94 16.57 2.00
C TYR A 154 -13.36 15.57 0.98
N SER A 155 -12.41 14.74 1.37
CA SER A 155 -11.75 13.74 0.52
C SER A 155 -12.21 12.30 0.77
N GLN A 156 -13.14 12.09 1.71
CA GLN A 156 -13.68 10.77 2.00
C GLN A 156 -14.57 10.26 0.86
N TYR A 157 -14.46 8.99 0.54
CA TYR A 157 -15.29 8.37 -0.48
C TYR A 157 -16.76 8.28 -0.06
N LYS A 158 -17.65 8.66 -0.95
CA LYS A 158 -19.09 8.46 -0.81
C LYS A 158 -19.43 6.98 -0.91
N PHE A 159 -20.61 6.61 -0.46
CA PHE A 159 -21.09 5.22 -0.51
C PHE A 159 -21.06 4.63 -1.92
N SER A 160 -21.53 5.37 -2.92
CA SER A 160 -21.52 4.95 -4.33
C SER A 160 -20.11 4.71 -4.88
N GLU A 161 -19.16 5.56 -4.51
CA GLU A 161 -17.76 5.46 -4.93
C GLU A 161 -17.08 4.24 -4.32
N ARG A 162 -17.33 3.96 -3.03
CA ARG A 162 -16.84 2.75 -2.36
C ARG A 162 -17.44 1.49 -2.98
N SER A 163 -18.73 1.51 -3.33
CA SER A 163 -19.38 0.38 -3.99
C SER A 163 -18.75 0.07 -5.35
N LEU A 164 -18.41 1.10 -6.13
CA LEU A 164 -17.71 0.93 -7.41
C LEU A 164 -16.33 0.29 -7.22
N LEU A 165 -15.54 0.77 -6.25
CA LEU A 165 -14.22 0.23 -5.96
C LEU A 165 -14.29 -1.22 -5.48
N LEU A 166 -15.20 -1.53 -4.57
CA LEU A 166 -15.38 -2.90 -4.07
C LEU A 166 -15.82 -3.88 -5.16
N ASN A 167 -16.68 -3.45 -6.09
CA ASN A 167 -17.07 -4.28 -7.24
C ASN A 167 -15.88 -4.57 -8.19
N ALA A 168 -14.88 -3.71 -8.22
CA ALA A 168 -13.63 -3.91 -8.95
C ALA A 168 -12.56 -4.66 -8.13
N GLY A 169 -12.89 -5.19 -6.95
CA GLY A 169 -11.94 -5.89 -6.08
C GLY A 169 -10.98 -5.00 -5.31
N ILE A 170 -11.24 -3.69 -5.25
CA ILE A 170 -10.41 -2.71 -4.53
C ILE A 170 -11.01 -2.45 -3.16
N SER A 171 -10.23 -2.67 -2.12
CA SER A 171 -10.61 -2.34 -0.74
C SER A 171 -10.55 -0.84 -0.50
N THR A 172 -11.39 -0.36 0.42
CA THR A 172 -11.49 1.06 0.73
C THR A 172 -11.35 1.30 2.23
N TYR A 173 -10.78 2.44 2.58
CA TYR A 173 -10.71 2.90 3.96
C TYR A 173 -11.94 3.77 4.27
N LYS A 174 -12.64 3.41 5.34
CA LYS A 174 -13.81 4.15 5.84
C LYS A 174 -13.47 4.76 7.21
N CYS A 175 -13.80 6.00 7.38
CA CYS A 175 -13.72 6.72 8.66
C CYS A 175 -15.10 6.89 9.24
#